data_07dafdb8da294c1345079ee6a6cd4df7
#
_entry.id   07dafdb8da294c1345079ee6a6cd4df7
#
_cell.length_a   1.000
_cell.length_b   1.000
_cell.length_c   1.000
_cell.angle_alpha   90.00
_cell.angle_beta   90.00
_cell.angle_gamma   90.00
#
_symmetry.space_group_name_H-M   'P 1'
#
loop_
_entity.id
_entity.type
_entity.pdbx_description
1 polymer ?
#
loop_
_entity_poly.entity_id
_entity_poly.type
_entity_poly.pdbx_seq_one_letter_code
_entity_poly.pdbx_strand_id
1 'polypeptide(L)'
;VRRLRRLFYCGEWIESHALHVFMLHAPDFLGYQDAIAMARDHRAVVEQGLRLKKIGNRIVTLLGGREIHPISAAVGGFYKAPGKSQVRELVEDLEWALEASVGTAKLVAGFEFPDFEQDYEFVALRHPDEYPFNEGRLVSNRGLDIDAAEYEDHFVEVHVKHSNALHSILRGRGEYLVGPLARFNLNFDKLPGTISLILSSAF
;
A
#
# COMPACT_ATOMS: atom_id res chain seq x y z
N VAL A 1 -3.66 11.84 17.65
CA VAL A 1 -3.79 10.42 17.32
C VAL A 1 -3.91 10.22 15.81
N ARG A 2 -4.87 10.88 15.11
CA ARG A 2 -5.13 10.69 13.66
C ARG A 2 -3.86 10.82 12.79
N ARG A 3 -3.07 11.89 12.95
CA ARG A 3 -1.83 12.11 12.18
C ARG A 3 -0.77 11.03 12.45
N LEU A 4 -0.62 10.58 13.69
CA LEU A 4 0.34 9.52 14.04
C LEU A 4 -0.11 8.18 13.46
N ARG A 5 -1.41 7.87 13.48
CA ARG A 5 -1.96 6.67 12.85
C ARG A 5 -1.73 6.69 11.33
N ARG A 6 -1.98 7.83 10.67
CA ARG A 6 -1.70 7.99 9.25
C ARG A 6 -0.22 7.79 8.93
N LEU A 7 0.69 8.40 9.71
CA LEU A 7 2.13 8.20 9.53
C LEU A 7 2.55 6.74 9.75
N PHE A 8 1.93 6.06 10.71
CA PHE A 8 2.16 4.65 10.98
C PHE A 8 1.77 3.77 9.76
N TYR A 9 0.59 3.99 9.18
CA TYR A 9 0.18 3.33 7.93
C TYR A 9 1.11 3.65 6.76
N CYS A 10 1.59 4.89 6.64
CA CYS A 10 2.58 5.24 5.61
C CYS A 10 3.85 4.39 5.77
N GLY A 11 4.35 4.22 7.01
CA GLY A 11 5.52 3.40 7.28
C GLY A 11 5.31 1.92 6.88
N GLU A 12 4.19 1.34 7.30
CA GLU A 12 3.83 -0.04 6.97
C GLU A 12 3.67 -0.24 5.45
N TRP A 13 3.00 0.67 4.77
CA TRP A 13 2.83 0.54 3.32
C TRP A 13 4.12 0.75 2.55
N ILE A 14 5.00 1.67 2.97
CA ILE A 14 6.31 1.83 2.34
C ILE A 14 7.12 0.54 2.47
N GLU A 15 7.20 -0.05 3.66
CA GLU A 15 7.97 -1.28 3.86
C GLU A 15 7.39 -2.45 3.06
N SER A 16 6.09 -2.65 3.14
CA SER A 16 5.37 -3.75 2.48
C SER A 16 5.42 -3.62 0.96
N HIS A 17 5.10 -2.44 0.42
CA HIS A 17 5.07 -2.23 -1.03
C HIS A 17 6.47 -2.22 -1.63
N ALA A 18 7.48 -1.66 -0.94
CA ALA A 18 8.87 -1.76 -1.40
C ALA A 18 9.34 -3.22 -1.48
N LEU A 19 9.00 -4.04 -0.47
CA LEU A 19 9.29 -5.49 -0.52
C LEU A 19 8.63 -6.14 -1.73
N HIS A 20 7.34 -5.92 -1.95
CA HIS A 20 6.60 -6.53 -3.05
C HIS A 20 7.11 -6.08 -4.42
N VAL A 21 7.25 -4.78 -4.63
CA VAL A 21 7.69 -4.25 -5.93
C VAL A 21 9.11 -4.71 -6.27
N PHE A 22 10.07 -4.52 -5.37
CA PHE A 22 11.48 -4.70 -5.71
C PHE A 22 12.00 -6.13 -5.51
N MET A 23 11.45 -6.87 -4.53
CA MET A 23 12.00 -8.17 -4.16
C MET A 23 11.18 -9.34 -4.71
N LEU A 24 9.88 -9.14 -4.99
CA LEU A 24 9.00 -10.19 -5.46
C LEU A 24 8.60 -10.02 -6.92
N HIS A 25 8.14 -8.83 -7.33
CA HIS A 25 7.58 -8.65 -8.67
C HIS A 25 8.57 -8.14 -9.71
N ALA A 26 9.46 -7.19 -9.40
CA ALA A 26 10.44 -6.71 -10.36
C ALA A 26 11.33 -7.82 -10.92
N PRO A 27 11.79 -8.82 -10.13
CA PRO A 27 12.50 -9.97 -10.69
C PRO A 27 11.70 -10.69 -11.78
N ASP A 28 10.41 -10.97 -11.56
CA ASP A 28 9.56 -11.66 -12.54
C ASP A 28 9.44 -10.88 -13.86
N PHE A 29 9.15 -9.56 -13.76
CA PHE A 29 9.04 -8.69 -14.93
C PHE A 29 10.35 -8.53 -15.71
N LEU A 30 11.49 -8.63 -15.03
CA LEU A 30 12.81 -8.51 -15.63
C LEU A 30 13.45 -9.86 -16.00
N GLY A 31 12.73 -10.98 -15.80
CA GLY A 31 13.17 -12.33 -16.17
C GLY A 31 14.20 -12.95 -15.22
N TYR A 32 14.24 -12.57 -13.96
CA TYR A 32 15.13 -13.13 -12.94
C TYR A 32 14.37 -14.08 -12.01
N GLN A 33 15.07 -15.09 -11.53
CA GLN A 33 14.51 -16.07 -10.59
C GLN A 33 14.14 -15.44 -9.22
N ASP A 34 14.95 -14.47 -8.78
CA ASP A 34 14.77 -13.77 -7.52
C ASP A 34 15.54 -12.43 -7.50
N ALA A 35 15.38 -11.65 -6.44
CA ALA A 35 16.06 -10.37 -6.26
C ALA A 35 17.58 -10.50 -6.12
N ILE A 36 18.11 -11.66 -5.70
CA ILE A 36 19.56 -11.89 -5.57
C ILE A 36 20.16 -12.05 -6.96
N ALA A 37 19.50 -12.81 -7.84
CA ALA A 37 19.89 -12.94 -9.24
C ALA A 37 19.78 -11.59 -9.95
N MET A 38 18.68 -10.84 -9.75
CA MET A 38 18.48 -9.50 -10.30
C MET A 38 19.56 -8.51 -9.85
N ALA A 39 20.07 -8.62 -8.62
CA ALA A 39 21.10 -7.71 -8.09
C ALA A 39 22.44 -7.78 -8.85
N ARG A 40 22.69 -8.83 -9.64
CA ARG A 40 23.91 -8.96 -10.46
C ARG A 40 23.95 -7.89 -11.54
N ASP A 41 22.82 -7.59 -12.15
CA ASP A 41 22.69 -6.68 -13.29
C ASP A 41 21.97 -5.35 -12.88
N HIS A 42 21.10 -5.41 -11.88
CA HIS A 42 20.26 -4.30 -11.41
C HIS A 42 20.50 -3.94 -9.93
N ARG A 43 21.76 -3.93 -9.52
CA ARG A 43 22.16 -3.70 -8.12
C ARG A 43 21.55 -2.43 -7.51
N ALA A 44 21.55 -1.32 -8.25
CA ALA A 44 21.02 -0.04 -7.78
C ALA A 44 19.50 -0.11 -7.50
N VAL A 45 18.77 -0.87 -8.30
CA VAL A 45 17.32 -1.09 -8.12
C VAL A 45 17.05 -1.86 -6.83
N VAL A 46 17.82 -2.93 -6.58
CA VAL A 46 17.69 -3.73 -5.35
C VAL A 46 18.07 -2.89 -4.12
N GLU A 47 19.17 -2.16 -4.15
CA GLU A 47 19.61 -1.28 -3.05
C GLU A 47 18.57 -0.18 -2.76
N GLN A 48 17.94 0.42 -3.79
CA GLN A 48 16.85 1.37 -3.63
C GLN A 48 15.65 0.75 -2.91
N GLY A 49 15.22 -0.44 -3.32
CA GLY A 49 14.12 -1.16 -2.69
C GLY A 49 14.40 -1.48 -1.22
N LEU A 50 15.58 -1.97 -0.90
CA LEU A 50 16.00 -2.27 0.47
C LEU A 50 16.06 -1.00 1.34
N ARG A 51 16.54 0.13 0.79
CA ARG A 51 16.56 1.41 1.51
C ARG A 51 15.15 1.94 1.76
N LEU A 52 14.24 1.88 0.77
CA LEU A 52 12.83 2.25 0.94
C LEU A 52 12.18 1.40 2.04
N LYS A 53 12.35 0.08 1.99
CA LYS A 53 11.86 -0.84 3.03
C LYS A 53 12.37 -0.44 4.42
N LYS A 54 13.67 -0.18 4.54
CA LYS A 54 14.29 0.24 5.81
C LYS A 54 13.69 1.55 6.34
N ILE A 55 13.36 2.51 5.48
CA ILE A 55 12.74 3.78 5.87
C ILE A 55 11.32 3.52 6.40
N GLY A 56 10.52 2.68 5.73
CA GLY A 56 9.23 2.24 6.24
C GLY A 56 9.34 1.61 7.64
N ASN A 57 10.26 0.67 7.80
CA ASN A 57 10.55 0.03 9.09
C ASN A 57 10.94 1.04 10.19
N ARG A 58 11.73 2.07 9.87
CA ARG A 58 12.07 3.13 10.83
C ARG A 58 10.85 3.90 11.30
N ILE A 59 9.92 4.22 10.42
CA ILE A 59 8.65 4.87 10.79
C ILE A 59 7.83 3.97 11.71
N VAL A 60 7.68 2.70 11.34
CA VAL A 60 6.94 1.71 12.14
C VAL A 60 7.59 1.52 13.52
N THR A 61 8.91 1.41 13.58
CA THR A 61 9.65 1.30 14.85
C THR A 61 9.48 2.54 15.72
N LEU A 62 9.57 3.73 15.14
CA LEU A 62 9.43 4.99 15.88
C LEU A 62 8.05 5.12 16.56
N LEU A 63 6.99 4.71 15.89
CA LEU A 63 5.61 4.82 16.38
C LEU A 63 5.13 3.56 17.09
N GLY A 64 5.48 2.42 16.56
CA GLY A 64 5.03 1.10 17.01
C GLY A 64 5.93 0.44 18.04
N GLY A 65 7.16 0.95 18.23
CA GLY A 65 8.16 0.41 19.17
C GLY A 65 9.03 -0.69 18.58
N ARG A 66 8.57 -1.38 17.52
CA ARG A 66 9.34 -2.34 16.71
C ARG A 66 8.71 -2.47 15.34
N GLU A 67 9.48 -2.93 14.36
CA GLU A 67 9.07 -3.01 12.96
C GLU A 67 8.07 -4.15 12.66
N ILE A 68 8.16 -5.24 13.41
CA ILE A 68 7.27 -6.40 13.26
C ILE A 68 6.49 -6.58 14.56
N HIS A 69 5.17 -6.81 14.45
CA HIS A 69 4.25 -6.89 15.58
C HIS A 69 4.38 -5.69 16.53
N PRO A 70 4.01 -4.47 16.09
CA PRO A 70 4.12 -3.25 16.88
C PRO A 70 3.47 -3.38 18.25
N ILE A 71 4.15 -2.92 19.30
CA ILE A 71 3.71 -3.04 20.69
C ILE A 71 3.20 -1.72 21.28
N SER A 72 3.46 -0.59 20.60
CA SER A 72 3.03 0.75 21.06
C SER A 72 1.68 1.18 20.49
N ALA A 73 1.15 0.48 19.50
CA ALA A 73 -0.19 0.72 18.98
C ALA A 73 -1.26 0.17 19.94
N ALA A 74 -2.32 0.94 20.15
CA ALA A 74 -3.44 0.57 21.01
C ALA A 74 -4.77 0.99 20.39
N VAL A 75 -5.87 0.37 20.81
CA VAL A 75 -7.22 0.82 20.45
C VAL A 75 -7.39 2.27 20.88
N GLY A 76 -7.74 3.14 19.92
CA GLY A 76 -7.88 4.57 20.16
C GLY A 76 -6.59 5.39 20.12
N GLY A 77 -5.39 4.77 20.02
CA GLY A 77 -4.15 5.54 20.00
C GLY A 77 -2.85 4.77 20.05
N PHE A 78 -1.93 5.29 20.83
CA PHE A 78 -0.58 4.74 21.05
C PHE A 78 -0.23 4.85 22.53
N TYR A 79 0.48 3.85 23.04
CA TYR A 79 0.99 3.90 24.43
C TYR A 79 2.11 4.93 24.60
N LYS A 80 2.85 5.23 23.52
CA LYS A 80 3.93 6.21 23.51
C LYS A 80 3.91 7.01 22.22
N ALA A 81 4.10 8.32 22.32
CA ALA A 81 4.29 9.20 21.18
C ALA A 81 5.76 9.57 21.02
N PRO A 82 6.28 9.72 19.79
CA PRO A 82 7.65 10.12 19.55
C PRO A 82 7.87 11.59 19.93
N GLY A 83 9.09 11.93 20.37
CA GLY A 83 9.54 13.30 20.56
C GLY A 83 9.77 14.00 19.22
N LYS A 84 9.73 15.34 19.23
CA LYS A 84 9.96 16.16 18.02
C LYS A 84 11.32 15.93 17.37
N SER A 85 12.38 15.70 18.16
CA SER A 85 13.71 15.39 17.64
C SER A 85 13.73 14.09 16.86
N GLN A 86 13.10 13.05 17.39
CA GLN A 86 13.02 11.73 16.76
C GLN A 86 12.28 11.79 15.42
N VAL A 87 11.22 12.61 15.33
CA VAL A 87 10.50 12.80 14.06
C VAL A 87 11.35 13.56 13.04
N ARG A 88 12.15 14.55 13.50
CA ARG A 88 13.06 15.30 12.61
C ARG A 88 14.15 14.44 11.99
N GLU A 89 14.61 13.40 12.67
CA GLU A 89 15.61 12.46 12.15
C GLU A 89 15.13 11.65 10.95
N LEU A 90 13.82 11.64 10.68
CA LEU A 90 13.24 10.99 9.50
C LEU A 90 13.20 11.89 8.25
N VAL A 91 13.39 13.21 8.40
CA VAL A 91 13.12 14.16 7.31
C VAL A 91 14.01 13.89 6.10
N GLU A 92 15.32 13.76 6.29
CA GLU A 92 16.28 13.49 5.20
C GLU A 92 15.95 12.15 4.48
N ASP A 93 15.64 11.11 5.25
CA ASP A 93 15.25 9.82 4.68
C ASP A 93 13.93 9.92 3.88
N LEU A 94 12.97 10.70 4.34
CA LEU A 94 11.68 10.89 3.66
C LEU A 94 11.83 11.75 2.40
N GLU A 95 12.68 12.74 2.39
CA GLU A 95 13.00 13.52 1.19
C GLU A 95 13.63 12.62 0.12
N TRP A 96 14.61 11.80 0.49
CA TRP A 96 15.17 10.82 -0.42
C TRP A 96 14.14 9.80 -0.87
N ALA A 97 13.27 9.29 0.03
CA ALA A 97 12.24 8.32 -0.30
C ALA A 97 11.19 8.88 -1.28
N LEU A 98 10.89 10.18 -1.20
CA LEU A 98 10.00 10.84 -2.14
C LEU A 98 10.57 10.82 -3.57
N GLU A 99 11.84 11.17 -3.74
CA GLU A 99 12.52 11.11 -5.03
C GLU A 99 12.60 9.66 -5.56
N ALA A 100 12.96 8.72 -4.67
CA ALA A 100 13.02 7.30 -5.00
C ALA A 100 11.65 6.73 -5.42
N SER A 101 10.54 7.23 -4.84
CA SER A 101 9.18 6.83 -5.22
C SER A 101 8.83 7.24 -6.65
N VAL A 102 9.25 8.43 -7.07
CA VAL A 102 9.09 8.88 -8.47
C VAL A 102 9.92 7.99 -9.41
N GLY A 103 11.15 7.66 -9.01
CA GLY A 103 11.99 6.71 -9.75
C GLY A 103 11.35 5.31 -9.85
N THR A 104 10.72 4.85 -8.77
CA THR A 104 10.01 3.58 -8.73
C THR A 104 8.82 3.57 -9.69
N ALA A 105 8.02 4.65 -9.72
CA ALA A 105 6.90 4.76 -10.65
C ALA A 105 7.36 4.71 -12.10
N LYS A 106 8.48 5.37 -12.44
CA LYS A 106 9.07 5.30 -13.79
C LYS A 106 9.58 3.89 -14.13
N LEU A 107 10.21 3.21 -13.19
CA LEU A 107 10.68 1.83 -13.38
C LEU A 107 9.51 0.91 -13.71
N VAL A 108 8.46 0.95 -12.88
CA VAL A 108 7.26 0.09 -13.03
C VAL A 108 6.51 0.42 -14.32
N ALA A 109 6.39 1.69 -14.68
CA ALA A 109 5.77 2.13 -15.94
C ALA A 109 6.50 1.60 -17.20
N GLY A 110 7.76 1.17 -17.06
CA GLY A 110 8.53 0.56 -18.14
C GLY A 110 8.44 -0.96 -18.22
N PHE A 111 7.68 -1.61 -17.35
CA PHE A 111 7.53 -3.07 -17.38
C PHE A 111 6.55 -3.49 -18.48
N GLU A 112 6.79 -4.65 -19.08
CA GLU A 112 5.86 -5.28 -20.01
C GLU A 112 4.77 -6.03 -19.24
N PHE A 113 3.60 -5.38 -19.07
CA PHE A 113 2.45 -6.01 -18.44
C PHE A 113 1.77 -6.99 -19.38
N PRO A 114 1.20 -8.11 -18.89
CA PRO A 114 0.43 -9.02 -19.71
C PRO A 114 -0.82 -8.33 -20.26
N ASP A 115 -1.19 -8.64 -21.49
CA ASP A 115 -2.45 -8.23 -22.11
C ASP A 115 -3.59 -9.07 -21.51
N PHE A 116 -4.02 -8.67 -20.32
CA PHE A 116 -5.05 -9.35 -19.54
C PHE A 116 -5.96 -8.35 -18.86
N GLU A 117 -7.24 -8.43 -19.18
CA GLU A 117 -8.29 -7.66 -18.54
C GLU A 117 -9.29 -8.58 -17.82
N GLN A 118 -9.72 -8.16 -16.64
CA GLN A 118 -10.81 -8.81 -15.93
C GLN A 118 -11.71 -7.78 -15.25
N ASP A 119 -13.00 -8.00 -15.37
CA ASP A 119 -14.01 -7.16 -14.74
C ASP A 119 -14.16 -7.54 -13.26
N TYR A 120 -13.53 -6.76 -12.39
CA TYR A 120 -13.64 -6.88 -10.93
C TYR A 120 -14.58 -5.84 -10.34
N GLU A 121 -15.27 -6.19 -9.25
CA GLU A 121 -15.78 -5.19 -8.33
C GLU A 121 -14.67 -4.80 -7.35
N PHE A 122 -14.09 -3.62 -7.53
CA PHE A 122 -13.09 -3.06 -6.61
C PHE A 122 -13.78 -2.44 -5.41
N VAL A 123 -13.26 -2.71 -4.20
CA VAL A 123 -13.73 -2.09 -2.96
C VAL A 123 -12.55 -1.48 -2.22
N ALA A 124 -12.65 -0.21 -1.84
CA ALA A 124 -11.65 0.47 -1.03
C ALA A 124 -12.26 1.65 -0.26
N LEU A 125 -11.50 2.20 0.68
CA LEU A 125 -11.83 3.50 1.26
C LEU A 125 -11.66 4.61 0.20
N ARG A 126 -12.53 5.62 0.28
CA ARG A 126 -12.42 6.89 -0.45
C ARG A 126 -12.64 8.06 0.49
N HIS A 127 -11.79 9.08 0.39
CA HIS A 127 -11.89 10.29 1.18
C HIS A 127 -11.98 11.52 0.25
N PRO A 128 -12.78 12.57 0.57
CA PRO A 128 -12.95 13.73 -0.30
C PRO A 128 -11.65 14.52 -0.52
N ASP A 129 -10.81 14.66 0.51
CA ASP A 129 -9.69 15.61 0.51
C ASP A 129 -8.31 14.97 0.39
N GLU A 130 -8.18 13.64 0.60
CA GLU A 130 -6.87 12.98 0.65
C GLU A 130 -6.92 11.56 0.11
N TYR A 131 -5.76 11.00 -0.25
CA TYR A 131 -5.64 9.56 -0.50
C TYR A 131 -5.90 8.82 0.83
N PRO A 132 -6.91 7.92 0.89
CA PRO A 132 -7.40 7.37 2.16
C PRO A 132 -6.43 6.35 2.76
N PHE A 133 -6.27 6.40 4.08
CA PHE A 133 -5.51 5.42 4.85
C PHE A 133 -6.32 4.82 5.99
N ASN A 134 -6.89 5.67 6.84
CA ASN A 134 -7.53 5.28 8.09
C ASN A 134 -8.92 5.88 8.28
N GLU A 135 -9.39 6.65 7.34
CA GLU A 135 -10.71 7.28 7.35
C GLU A 135 -11.23 7.36 5.92
N GLY A 136 -12.56 7.36 5.77
CA GLY A 136 -13.26 7.44 4.50
C GLY A 136 -14.51 6.61 4.46
N ARG A 137 -15.23 6.68 3.37
CA ARG A 137 -16.36 5.81 3.06
C ARG A 137 -15.87 4.58 2.31
N LEU A 138 -16.55 3.47 2.46
CA LEU A 138 -16.34 2.28 1.63
C LEU A 138 -17.07 2.47 0.30
N VAL A 139 -16.32 2.46 -0.79
CA VAL A 139 -16.87 2.63 -2.13
C VAL A 139 -16.48 1.48 -3.05
N SER A 140 -17.26 1.27 -4.12
CA SER A 140 -16.85 0.40 -5.22
C SER A 140 -17.02 1.07 -6.58
N ASN A 141 -16.33 0.53 -7.60
CA ASN A 141 -16.53 0.93 -8.99
C ASN A 141 -17.91 0.55 -9.56
N ARG A 142 -18.70 -0.22 -8.80
CA ARG A 142 -20.07 -0.63 -9.15
C ARG A 142 -21.13 0.02 -8.26
N GLY A 143 -20.81 1.18 -7.64
CA GLY A 143 -21.78 2.04 -6.96
C GLY A 143 -22.07 1.68 -5.52
N LEU A 144 -21.23 0.90 -4.82
CA LEU A 144 -21.27 0.85 -3.36
C LEU A 144 -20.75 2.20 -2.84
N ASP A 145 -21.43 2.79 -1.85
CA ASP A 145 -21.01 3.98 -1.12
C ASP A 145 -21.67 3.97 0.25
N ILE A 146 -20.95 3.46 1.25
CA ILE A 146 -21.46 3.26 2.61
C ILE A 146 -20.50 3.82 3.66
N ASP A 147 -21.02 4.09 4.84
CA ASP A 147 -20.17 4.34 6.01
C ASP A 147 -19.45 3.05 6.44
N ALA A 148 -18.23 3.19 6.95
CA ALA A 148 -17.48 2.03 7.44
C ALA A 148 -18.19 1.31 8.61
N ALA A 149 -19.05 2.00 9.35
CA ALA A 149 -19.87 1.41 10.40
C ALA A 149 -20.96 0.48 9.89
N GLU A 150 -21.34 0.60 8.61
CA GLU A 150 -22.34 -0.25 7.94
C GLU A 150 -21.73 -1.51 7.32
N TYR A 151 -20.42 -1.77 7.55
CA TYR A 151 -19.69 -2.88 6.93
C TYR A 151 -20.40 -4.22 7.11
N GLU A 152 -20.82 -4.56 8.31
CA GLU A 152 -21.45 -5.87 8.62
C GLU A 152 -22.84 -6.05 7.97
N ASP A 153 -23.51 -4.97 7.58
CA ASP A 153 -24.78 -5.03 6.86
C ASP A 153 -24.60 -5.42 5.40
N HIS A 154 -23.44 -5.07 4.82
CA HIS A 154 -23.13 -5.27 3.40
C HIS A 154 -22.17 -6.42 3.12
N PHE A 155 -21.31 -6.78 4.06
CA PHE A 155 -20.31 -7.83 3.89
C PHE A 155 -20.59 -9.00 4.82
N VAL A 156 -20.24 -10.21 4.37
CA VAL A 156 -20.38 -11.43 5.17
C VAL A 156 -19.21 -12.37 4.92
N GLU A 157 -18.73 -12.98 5.99
CA GLU A 157 -17.71 -14.03 5.91
C GLU A 157 -18.35 -15.40 5.71
N VAL A 158 -17.81 -16.18 4.79
CA VAL A 158 -18.32 -17.51 4.42
C VAL A 158 -17.20 -18.54 4.46
N HIS A 159 -17.56 -19.78 4.83
CA HIS A 159 -16.66 -20.92 4.70
C HIS A 159 -16.69 -21.47 3.28
N VAL A 160 -15.53 -21.80 2.73
CA VAL A 160 -15.36 -22.45 1.45
C VAL A 160 -14.59 -23.76 1.60
N LYS A 161 -14.92 -24.77 0.80
CA LYS A 161 -14.38 -26.12 0.96
C LYS A 161 -12.86 -26.23 0.74
N HIS A 162 -12.30 -25.34 -0.05
CA HIS A 162 -10.89 -25.38 -0.49
C HIS A 162 -9.97 -24.51 0.37
N SER A 163 -10.48 -23.83 1.40
CA SER A 163 -9.69 -22.93 2.27
C SER A 163 -10.10 -23.08 3.73
N ASN A 164 -9.13 -23.01 4.63
CA ASN A 164 -9.35 -22.89 6.07
C ASN A 164 -9.62 -21.43 6.50
N ALA A 165 -9.33 -20.45 5.63
CA ALA A 165 -9.65 -19.06 5.88
C ALA A 165 -11.09 -18.76 5.45
N LEU A 166 -11.76 -17.87 6.20
CA LEU A 166 -13.02 -17.30 5.79
C LEU A 166 -12.83 -16.40 4.57
N HIS A 167 -13.74 -16.50 3.61
CA HIS A 167 -13.81 -15.59 2.48
C HIS A 167 -14.89 -14.56 2.74
N SER A 168 -14.59 -13.29 2.45
CA SER A 168 -15.59 -12.23 2.52
C SER A 168 -16.27 -12.04 1.17
N ILE A 169 -17.58 -11.89 1.17
CA ILE A 169 -18.38 -11.56 0.00
C ILE A 169 -19.26 -10.35 0.25
N LEU A 170 -19.54 -9.59 -0.79
CA LEU A 170 -20.50 -8.50 -0.76
C LEU A 170 -21.91 -9.07 -0.94
N ARG A 171 -22.81 -8.82 0.02
CA ARG A 171 -24.18 -9.38 0.05
C ARG A 171 -24.93 -9.03 -1.23
N GLY A 172 -25.50 -10.04 -1.89
CA GLY A 172 -26.25 -9.89 -3.13
C GLY A 172 -25.42 -9.59 -4.38
N ARG A 173 -24.10 -9.46 -4.27
CA ARG A 173 -23.19 -9.21 -5.41
C ARG A 173 -22.13 -10.28 -5.57
N GLY A 174 -21.63 -10.88 -4.48
CA GLY A 174 -20.64 -11.95 -4.50
C GLY A 174 -19.21 -11.47 -4.22
N GLU A 175 -18.26 -11.93 -5.01
CA GLU A 175 -16.83 -11.69 -4.85
C GLU A 175 -16.45 -10.25 -5.20
N TYR A 176 -15.45 -9.73 -4.52
CA TYR A 176 -14.90 -8.40 -4.76
C TYR A 176 -13.38 -8.39 -4.53
N LEU A 177 -12.69 -7.40 -5.07
CA LEU A 177 -11.25 -7.23 -4.95
C LEU A 177 -10.91 -6.02 -4.09
N VAL A 178 -10.02 -6.23 -3.13
CA VAL A 178 -9.43 -5.18 -2.27
C VAL A 178 -7.92 -5.07 -2.51
N GLY A 179 -7.26 -4.24 -1.76
CA GLY A 179 -5.81 -4.10 -1.76
C GLY A 179 -5.29 -3.02 -2.70
N PRO A 180 -3.98 -3.05 -3.08
CA PRO A 180 -3.36 -1.98 -3.84
C PRO A 180 -4.06 -1.64 -5.14
N LEU A 181 -4.49 -2.65 -5.90
CA LEU A 181 -5.17 -2.46 -7.19
C LEU A 181 -6.51 -1.73 -7.02
N ALA A 182 -7.34 -2.15 -6.06
CA ALA A 182 -8.61 -1.48 -5.77
C ALA A 182 -8.41 -0.06 -5.25
N ARG A 183 -7.46 0.14 -4.32
CA ARG A 183 -7.13 1.48 -3.80
C ARG A 183 -6.66 2.43 -4.89
N PHE A 184 -5.79 1.94 -5.78
CA PHE A 184 -5.29 2.73 -6.91
C PHE A 184 -6.42 3.10 -7.86
N ASN A 185 -7.23 2.14 -8.30
CA ASN A 185 -8.34 2.35 -9.23
C ASN A 185 -9.35 3.38 -8.69
N LEU A 186 -9.77 3.22 -7.43
CA LEU A 186 -10.81 4.06 -6.83
C LEU A 186 -10.32 5.43 -6.35
N ASN A 187 -9.00 5.66 -6.25
CA ASN A 187 -8.42 6.88 -5.72
C ASN A 187 -7.33 7.50 -6.64
N PHE A 188 -7.33 7.17 -7.91
CA PHE A 188 -6.34 7.67 -8.87
C PHE A 188 -6.30 9.21 -8.90
N ASP A 189 -7.45 9.86 -8.79
CA ASP A 189 -7.62 11.32 -8.72
C ASP A 189 -7.01 11.97 -7.45
N LYS A 190 -6.64 11.18 -6.45
CA LYS A 190 -5.99 11.62 -5.20
C LYS A 190 -4.48 11.46 -5.21
N LEU A 191 -3.91 10.89 -6.27
CA LEU A 191 -2.46 10.75 -6.40
C LEU A 191 -1.81 12.10 -6.69
N PRO A 192 -0.54 12.31 -6.26
CA PRO A 192 0.23 13.47 -6.68
C PRO A 192 0.32 13.55 -8.20
N GLY A 193 0.14 14.75 -8.78
CA GLY A 193 0.07 14.95 -10.22
C GLY A 193 1.25 14.38 -11.01
N THR A 194 2.47 14.42 -10.47
CA THR A 194 3.65 13.80 -11.08
C THR A 194 3.49 12.28 -11.22
N ILE A 195 2.96 11.61 -10.21
CA ILE A 195 2.76 10.16 -10.21
C ILE A 195 1.63 9.79 -11.17
N SER A 196 0.51 10.51 -11.11
CA SER A 196 -0.62 10.31 -12.02
C SER A 196 -0.20 10.42 -13.48
N LEU A 197 0.61 11.45 -13.82
CA LEU A 197 1.08 11.67 -15.18
C LEU A 197 1.99 10.51 -15.67
N ILE A 198 2.93 10.04 -14.84
CA ILE A 198 3.82 8.92 -15.20
C ILE A 198 2.99 7.66 -15.49
N LEU A 199 2.04 7.35 -14.60
CA LEU A 199 1.25 6.12 -14.71
C LEU A 199 0.23 6.20 -15.86
N SER A 200 -0.42 7.36 -16.09
CA SER A 200 -1.32 7.53 -17.24
C SER A 200 -0.63 7.45 -18.59
N SER A 201 0.70 7.59 -18.64
CA SER A 201 1.45 7.45 -19.90
C SER A 201 1.90 6.01 -20.16
N ALA A 202 1.77 5.14 -19.18
CA ALA A 202 2.19 3.74 -19.24
C ALA A 202 1.02 2.76 -19.44
N PHE A 203 -0.17 3.20 -19.12
CA PHE A 203 -1.44 2.46 -19.23
C PHE A 203 -2.49 3.31 -19.94
#